data_af2aec6c8d9f017dba5c89bef7785119
#
_entry.id   af2aec6c8d9f017dba5c89bef7785119
#
_cell.length_a   1.000
_cell.length_b   1.000
_cell.length_c   1.000
_cell.angle_alpha   90.00
_cell.angle_beta   90.00
_cell.angle_gamma   90.00
#
_symmetry.space_group_name_H-M   'P 1'
#
loop_
_entity.id
_entity.type
_entity.pdbx_description
1 polymer ?
#
loop_
_entity_poly.entity_id
_entity_poly.type
_entity_poly.pdbx_seq_one_letter_code
_entity_poly.pdbx_strand_id
1 'polypeptide(L)'
;MRLYTIEYKGQELTAVMGQNGAMYTLESLGIHVKDMNELIVRFDSLREEIGQKIDGAGAADFAQGVAPEADGCVSNTVACAPGTYRILAPVPVPMQDVICLGVNYMSHMNDMTQGLNFTKKQDTIYFAKRVNRANDPGGRIPLYDFVDSLDYEVELGVILGRDAFCVSREEALSYVLGYTIINDVSARNVQRRHQQWYRGKSLDGYTPMGPCIVTADEIGDVHDLDISCFVNDEKRQSSNTAYMITTVEEAIAELSQGMTLKAGTIIATGTPGGVAMGMDPPKFLKKGDVVRCGIGGIGELVNVVG
;
A
#
# COMPACT_ATOMS: atom_id res chain seq x y z
N MET A 1 -4.87 -9.96 10.07
CA MET A 1 -4.16 -8.98 10.94
C MET A 1 -3.93 -7.67 10.20
N ARG A 2 -3.86 -6.55 10.94
CA ARG A 2 -3.49 -5.24 10.36
C ARG A 2 -2.12 -4.83 10.89
N LEU A 3 -1.12 -4.78 10.00
CA LEU A 3 0.28 -4.49 10.33
C LEU A 3 0.60 -3.05 9.98
N TYR A 4 1.25 -2.34 10.89
CA TYR A 4 1.56 -0.93 10.78
C TYR A 4 3.06 -0.68 11.00
N THR A 5 3.56 0.37 10.39
CA THR A 5 4.74 1.07 10.87
C THR A 5 4.25 2.38 11.50
N ILE A 6 4.69 2.67 12.70
CA ILE A 6 4.31 3.86 13.43
C ILE A 6 5.55 4.64 13.91
N GLU A 7 5.42 5.95 14.01
CA GLU A 7 6.36 6.76 14.78
C GLU A 7 5.81 6.91 16.20
N TYR A 8 6.54 6.40 17.16
CA TYR A 8 6.20 6.46 18.57
C TYR A 8 7.42 6.84 19.38
N LYS A 9 7.32 7.91 20.21
CA LYS A 9 8.44 8.46 20.99
C LYS A 9 9.71 8.74 20.17
N GLY A 10 9.54 9.19 18.90
CA GLY A 10 10.65 9.53 18.01
C GLY A 10 11.34 8.32 17.36
N GLN A 11 10.76 7.14 17.46
CA GLN A 11 11.27 5.90 16.82
C GLN A 11 10.26 5.36 15.83
N GLU A 12 10.75 4.80 14.71
CA GLU A 12 9.93 4.02 13.77
C GLU A 12 9.84 2.59 14.28
N LEU A 13 8.63 2.13 14.58
CA LEU A 13 8.36 0.82 15.16
C LEU A 13 7.34 0.06 14.34
N THR A 14 7.54 -1.25 14.22
CA THR A 14 6.53 -2.16 13.68
C THR A 14 5.47 -2.43 14.73
N ALA A 15 4.22 -2.33 14.32
CA ALA A 15 3.07 -2.47 15.22
C ALA A 15 1.95 -3.29 14.57
N VAL A 16 1.02 -3.72 15.38
CA VAL A 16 -0.16 -4.48 14.98
C VAL A 16 -1.38 -3.95 15.72
N MET A 17 -2.52 -3.93 15.04
CA MET A 17 -3.79 -3.56 15.68
C MET A 17 -4.47 -4.81 16.25
N GLY A 18 -4.79 -4.76 17.53
CA GLY A 18 -5.60 -5.78 18.18
C GLY A 18 -7.08 -5.71 17.79
N GLN A 19 -7.84 -6.75 18.08
CA GLN A 19 -9.30 -6.80 17.83
C GLN A 19 -10.07 -5.72 18.60
N ASN A 20 -9.51 -5.27 19.71
CA ASN A 20 -10.03 -4.16 20.52
C ASN A 20 -9.77 -2.76 19.92
N GLY A 21 -9.12 -2.68 18.75
CA GLY A 21 -8.74 -1.41 18.11
C GLY A 21 -7.50 -0.74 18.72
N ALA A 22 -6.84 -1.37 19.69
CA ALA A 22 -5.62 -0.84 20.29
C ALA A 22 -4.40 -1.17 19.42
N MET A 23 -3.42 -0.25 19.40
CA MET A 23 -2.16 -0.40 18.67
C MET A 23 -1.08 -0.92 19.61
N TYR A 24 -0.45 -2.05 19.24
CA TYR A 24 0.64 -2.67 19.98
C TYR A 24 1.90 -2.68 19.13
N THR A 25 3.02 -2.18 19.66
CA THR A 25 4.31 -2.39 19.00
C THR A 25 4.72 -3.85 19.18
N LEU A 26 5.39 -4.46 18.19
CA LEU A 26 5.86 -5.83 18.32
C LEU A 26 6.85 -5.98 19.47
N GLU A 27 7.65 -4.93 19.74
CA GLU A 27 8.55 -4.90 20.89
C GLU A 27 7.79 -5.00 22.22
N SER A 28 6.66 -4.30 22.38
CA SER A 28 5.82 -4.39 23.59
C SER A 28 5.18 -5.77 23.76
N LEU A 29 5.04 -6.52 22.68
CA LEU A 29 4.60 -7.91 22.68
C LEU A 29 5.77 -8.88 22.93
N GLY A 30 7.02 -8.39 23.12
CA GLY A 30 8.22 -9.21 23.27
C GLY A 30 8.64 -9.90 21.96
N ILE A 31 8.23 -9.36 20.81
CA ILE A 31 8.62 -9.84 19.49
C ILE A 31 9.60 -8.85 18.88
N HIS A 32 10.81 -9.30 18.60
CA HIS A 32 11.87 -8.45 18.10
C HIS A 32 12.04 -8.61 16.60
N VAL A 33 11.75 -7.53 15.89
CA VAL A 33 12.03 -7.34 14.46
C VAL A 33 12.63 -5.95 14.27
N LYS A 34 13.55 -5.84 13.33
CA LYS A 34 14.22 -4.57 13.03
C LYS A 34 13.25 -3.56 12.41
N ASP A 35 12.46 -4.02 11.47
CA ASP A 35 11.54 -3.20 10.68
C ASP A 35 10.44 -4.08 10.04
N MET A 36 9.55 -3.46 9.26
CA MET A 36 8.49 -4.17 8.54
C MET A 36 9.05 -5.17 7.52
N ASN A 37 10.18 -4.90 6.89
CA ASN A 37 10.76 -5.84 5.93
C ASN A 37 11.17 -7.16 6.60
N GLU A 38 11.79 -7.08 7.78
CA GLU A 38 12.11 -8.28 8.55
C GLU A 38 10.84 -9.01 9.03
N LEU A 39 9.81 -8.26 9.45
CA LEU A 39 8.53 -8.87 9.79
C LEU A 39 7.94 -9.63 8.61
N ILE A 40 7.90 -9.04 7.42
CA ILE A 40 7.37 -9.68 6.21
C ILE A 40 8.08 -11.01 5.95
N VAL A 41 9.41 -11.02 5.96
CA VAL A 41 10.21 -12.23 5.69
C VAL A 41 9.97 -13.32 6.74
N ARG A 42 9.72 -12.94 7.99
CA ARG A 42 9.53 -13.87 9.12
C ARG A 42 8.07 -14.11 9.46
N PHE A 43 7.13 -13.51 8.74
CA PHE A 43 5.72 -13.46 9.14
C PHE A 43 5.12 -14.86 9.36
N ASP A 44 5.37 -15.79 8.45
CA ASP A 44 4.85 -17.17 8.59
C ASP A 44 5.25 -17.83 9.90
N SER A 45 6.46 -17.54 10.41
CA SER A 45 6.95 -18.08 11.69
C SER A 45 6.48 -17.30 12.92
N LEU A 46 6.10 -16.04 12.75
CA LEU A 46 5.71 -15.14 13.86
C LEU A 46 4.19 -14.96 13.98
N ARG A 47 3.44 -15.27 12.94
CA ARG A 47 2.00 -15.00 12.86
C ARG A 47 1.20 -15.56 14.04
N GLU A 48 1.44 -16.82 14.39
CA GLU A 48 0.73 -17.48 15.48
C GLU A 48 1.09 -16.85 16.85
N GLU A 49 2.37 -16.58 17.07
CA GLU A 49 2.85 -15.92 18.29
C GLU A 49 2.26 -14.51 18.42
N ILE A 50 2.24 -13.72 17.33
CA ILE A 50 1.63 -12.38 17.31
C ILE A 50 0.15 -12.49 17.69
N GLY A 51 -0.59 -13.42 17.08
CA GLY A 51 -2.02 -13.63 17.35
C GLY A 51 -2.28 -13.95 18.83
N GLN A 52 -1.58 -14.92 19.39
CA GLN A 52 -1.73 -15.32 20.79
C GLN A 52 -1.43 -14.17 21.77
N LYS A 53 -0.40 -13.38 21.48
CA LYS A 53 -0.03 -12.24 22.34
C LYS A 53 -1.03 -11.09 22.27
N ILE A 54 -1.60 -10.82 21.10
CA ILE A 54 -2.65 -9.79 20.95
C ILE A 54 -3.92 -10.21 21.68
N ASP A 55 -4.34 -11.47 21.53
CA ASP A 55 -5.54 -11.98 22.17
C ASP A 55 -5.39 -11.98 23.72
N GLY A 56 -4.19 -12.30 24.23
CA GLY A 56 -3.85 -12.21 25.65
C GLY A 56 -3.80 -10.79 26.19
N ALA A 57 -3.36 -9.83 25.39
CA ALA A 57 -3.27 -8.41 25.76
C ALA A 57 -4.64 -7.74 25.84
N GLY A 58 -5.58 -8.13 24.99
CA GLY A 58 -6.92 -7.51 24.91
C GLY A 58 -7.78 -7.65 26.16
N ALA A 59 -7.45 -8.59 27.07
CA ALA A 59 -8.19 -8.82 28.30
C ALA A 59 -7.69 -7.98 29.50
N ALA A 60 -6.46 -7.47 29.47
CA ALA A 60 -5.81 -6.86 30.63
C ALA A 60 -5.68 -5.33 30.56
N ASP A 61 -5.60 -4.72 29.38
CA ASP A 61 -5.05 -3.36 29.24
C ASP A 61 -6.06 -2.20 29.28
N PHE A 62 -7.37 -2.46 29.28
CA PHE A 62 -8.37 -1.39 29.45
C PHE A 62 -8.65 -0.99 30.89
N ALA A 63 -8.07 -1.68 31.86
CA ALA A 63 -8.48 -1.55 33.27
C ALA A 63 -7.70 -0.50 34.07
N GLN A 64 -6.53 0.01 33.65
CA GLN A 64 -5.84 1.04 34.45
C GLN A 64 -4.80 1.84 33.64
N GLY A 65 -4.99 3.16 33.62
CA GLY A 65 -3.89 4.10 33.39
C GLY A 65 -2.99 4.12 34.64
N VAL A 66 -1.96 3.28 34.69
CA VAL A 66 -0.96 3.27 35.76
C VAL A 66 0.43 3.33 35.16
N ALA A 67 1.22 4.30 35.65
CA ALA A 67 2.66 4.39 35.41
C ALA A 67 3.37 3.19 36.06
N PRO A 68 4.51 2.73 35.51
CA PRO A 68 5.21 1.57 36.05
C PRO A 68 5.92 1.91 37.34
N GLU A 69 5.61 1.19 38.41
CA GLU A 69 6.50 1.04 39.57
C GLU A 69 7.41 -0.17 39.40
N ALA A 70 8.65 -0.01 39.81
CA ALA A 70 9.72 -0.97 39.71
C ALA A 70 9.41 -2.21 40.57
N ASP A 71 9.60 -3.36 40.01
CA ASP A 71 10.14 -4.63 40.49
C ASP A 71 9.38 -5.86 39.97
N GLY A 72 10.09 -6.69 39.19
CA GLY A 72 9.82 -8.14 39.10
C GLY A 72 8.81 -8.58 38.07
N CYS A 73 9.28 -8.95 36.88
CA CYS A 73 8.73 -9.97 35.98
C CYS A 73 7.20 -9.99 35.80
N VAL A 74 6.69 -9.01 35.10
CA VAL A 74 5.34 -9.04 34.52
C VAL A 74 5.49 -8.64 33.06
N SER A 75 4.89 -9.40 32.14
CA SER A 75 4.82 -9.05 30.73
C SER A 75 3.98 -7.78 30.59
N ASN A 76 4.62 -6.61 30.62
CA ASN A 76 3.94 -5.34 30.42
C ASN A 76 3.71 -5.11 28.92
N THR A 77 2.71 -5.77 28.37
CA THR A 77 2.19 -5.46 27.04
C THR A 77 1.42 -4.14 27.16
N VAL A 78 2.03 -3.04 26.72
CA VAL A 78 1.41 -1.72 26.77
C VAL A 78 0.95 -1.32 25.39
N ALA A 79 -0.35 -1.08 25.23
CA ALA A 79 -0.90 -0.49 24.02
C ALA A 79 -0.46 0.97 23.88
N CYS A 80 -0.17 1.40 22.65
CA CYS A 80 0.04 2.80 22.34
C CYS A 80 -1.29 3.56 22.44
N ALA A 81 -1.37 4.56 23.32
CA ALA A 81 -2.58 5.35 23.45
C ALA A 81 -2.89 6.12 22.13
N PRO A 82 -4.16 6.20 21.71
CA PRO A 82 -4.55 7.00 20.56
C PRO A 82 -4.04 8.45 20.66
N GLY A 83 -3.51 8.98 19.57
CA GLY A 83 -2.94 10.33 19.53
C GLY A 83 -1.49 10.44 20.02
N THR A 84 -0.88 9.36 20.52
CA THR A 84 0.54 9.37 20.96
C THR A 84 1.49 8.85 19.89
N TYR A 85 0.98 8.35 18.77
CA TYR A 85 1.75 7.83 17.65
C TYR A 85 1.25 8.42 16.33
N ARG A 86 2.11 8.39 15.32
CA ARG A 86 1.78 8.74 13.94
C ARG A 86 1.92 7.50 13.07
N ILE A 87 0.92 7.23 12.23
CA ILE A 87 0.98 6.15 11.25
C ILE A 87 1.91 6.57 10.12
N LEU A 88 2.85 5.72 9.78
CA LEU A 88 3.76 5.85 8.67
C LEU A 88 3.32 4.95 7.50
N ALA A 89 3.98 5.08 6.35
CA ALA A 89 3.85 4.08 5.30
C ALA A 89 4.17 2.69 5.88
N PRO A 90 3.36 1.65 5.61
CA PRO A 90 3.56 0.34 6.25
C PRO A 90 4.93 -0.27 5.91
N VAL A 91 5.44 -0.02 4.70
CA VAL A 91 6.81 -0.35 4.29
C VAL A 91 7.51 0.96 3.92
N PRO A 92 8.10 1.70 4.90
CA PRO A 92 8.68 3.01 4.64
C PRO A 92 9.80 2.98 3.60
N VAL A 93 10.65 1.97 3.66
CA VAL A 93 11.75 1.76 2.70
C VAL A 93 11.62 0.37 2.10
N PRO A 94 11.00 0.23 0.93
CA PRO A 94 10.91 -1.06 0.24
C PRO A 94 12.31 -1.62 -0.06
N MET A 95 12.47 -2.95 0.04
CA MET A 95 13.74 -3.62 -0.27
C MET A 95 14.11 -3.55 -1.75
N GLN A 96 13.12 -3.38 -2.61
CA GLN A 96 13.26 -3.33 -4.06
C GLN A 96 12.38 -2.21 -4.63
N ASP A 97 12.62 -1.83 -5.89
CA ASP A 97 11.69 -0.96 -6.61
C ASP A 97 10.30 -1.62 -6.67
N VAL A 98 9.25 -0.80 -6.57
CA VAL A 98 7.87 -1.29 -6.69
C VAL A 98 7.60 -1.66 -8.15
N ILE A 99 7.13 -2.88 -8.37
CA ILE A 99 6.68 -3.33 -9.69
C ILE A 99 5.26 -2.79 -9.91
N CYS A 100 5.01 -2.22 -11.08
CA CYS A 100 3.72 -1.61 -11.39
C CYS A 100 3.13 -2.18 -12.69
N LEU A 101 1.80 -2.33 -12.71
CA LEU A 101 1.03 -2.70 -13.89
C LEU A 101 0.45 -1.45 -14.54
N GLY A 102 0.81 -1.21 -15.79
CA GLY A 102 0.24 -0.11 -16.59
C GLY A 102 -1.05 -0.51 -17.27
N VAL A 103 -2.05 0.39 -17.25
CA VAL A 103 -3.32 0.26 -18.00
C VAL A 103 -4.06 -1.05 -17.67
N ASN A 104 -4.20 -1.37 -16.40
CA ASN A 104 -4.79 -2.64 -15.94
C ASN A 104 -6.31 -2.61 -15.72
N TYR A 105 -7.00 -1.55 -16.16
CA TYR A 105 -8.46 -1.45 -16.14
C TYR A 105 -8.96 -0.96 -17.51
N MET A 106 -10.04 -1.58 -18.04
CA MET A 106 -10.61 -1.16 -19.32
C MET A 106 -11.05 0.31 -19.32
N SER A 107 -11.58 0.81 -18.20
CA SER A 107 -11.95 2.21 -18.05
C SER A 107 -10.75 3.15 -18.18
N HIS A 108 -9.60 2.79 -17.62
CA HIS A 108 -8.37 3.57 -17.73
C HIS A 108 -7.78 3.52 -19.14
N MET A 109 -7.89 2.38 -19.84
CA MET A 109 -7.50 2.27 -21.24
C MET A 109 -8.24 3.28 -22.11
N ASN A 110 -9.54 3.47 -21.87
CA ASN A 110 -10.34 4.46 -22.59
C ASN A 110 -9.86 5.90 -22.35
N ASP A 111 -9.46 6.24 -21.11
CA ASP A 111 -8.89 7.54 -20.76
C ASP A 111 -7.57 7.81 -21.48
N MET A 112 -6.72 6.78 -21.62
CA MET A 112 -5.41 6.89 -22.26
C MET A 112 -5.45 6.97 -23.79
N THR A 113 -6.45 6.36 -24.41
CA THR A 113 -6.50 6.12 -25.85
C THR A 113 -7.46 7.03 -26.62
N GLN A 114 -8.28 7.85 -25.91
CA GLN A 114 -9.26 8.77 -26.48
C GLN A 114 -10.04 8.18 -27.68
N GLY A 115 -10.55 6.93 -27.51
CA GLY A 115 -11.43 6.31 -28.51
C GLY A 115 -10.75 5.37 -29.52
N LEU A 116 -9.51 5.00 -29.34
CA LEU A 116 -8.94 3.88 -30.10
C LEU A 116 -9.54 2.56 -29.57
N ASN A 117 -10.32 1.88 -30.41
CA ASN A 117 -10.94 0.60 -30.08
C ASN A 117 -9.87 -0.50 -30.00
N PHE A 118 -9.39 -0.82 -28.80
CA PHE A 118 -8.59 -2.03 -28.61
C PHE A 118 -9.54 -3.21 -28.40
N THR A 119 -9.60 -4.07 -29.42
CA THR A 119 -10.46 -5.28 -29.44
C THR A 119 -9.75 -6.52 -28.95
N LYS A 120 -8.48 -6.46 -28.56
CA LYS A 120 -7.68 -7.61 -28.15
C LYS A 120 -7.00 -7.31 -26.79
N LYS A 121 -7.01 -8.30 -25.87
CA LYS A 121 -6.19 -8.26 -24.65
C LYS A 121 -4.72 -8.03 -25.10
N GLN A 122 -4.15 -6.90 -24.72
CA GLN A 122 -2.73 -6.64 -24.92
C GLN A 122 -1.94 -7.30 -23.80
N ASP A 123 -0.68 -7.60 -24.05
CA ASP A 123 0.24 -8.06 -23.01
C ASP A 123 0.33 -6.98 -21.92
N THR A 124 0.46 -7.42 -20.67
CA THR A 124 0.53 -6.53 -19.51
C THR A 124 1.75 -5.62 -19.62
N ILE A 125 1.54 -4.32 -19.40
CA ILE A 125 2.64 -3.36 -19.34
C ILE A 125 3.20 -3.39 -17.92
N TYR A 126 4.45 -3.81 -17.78
CA TYR A 126 5.16 -3.74 -16.52
C TYR A 126 6.16 -2.59 -16.52
N PHE A 127 6.21 -1.85 -15.43
CA PHE A 127 7.22 -0.83 -15.18
C PHE A 127 7.60 -0.82 -13.69
N ALA A 128 8.61 -0.06 -13.31
CA ALA A 128 9.04 0.04 -11.93
C ALA A 128 8.99 1.48 -11.43
N LYS A 129 8.78 1.64 -10.12
CA LYS A 129 8.97 2.90 -9.39
C LYS A 129 10.12 2.74 -8.42
N ARG A 130 11.11 3.64 -8.49
CA ARG A 130 12.08 3.81 -7.43
C ARG A 130 11.40 4.45 -6.23
N VAL A 131 11.50 3.82 -5.09
CA VAL A 131 10.94 4.33 -3.84
C VAL A 131 12.05 4.37 -2.79
N ASN A 132 12.74 5.50 -2.67
CA ASN A 132 13.75 5.68 -1.63
C ASN A 132 13.10 5.69 -0.23
N ARG A 133 11.93 6.31 -0.13
CA ARG A 133 11.03 6.26 1.01
C ARG A 133 9.61 6.46 0.52
N ALA A 134 8.70 5.58 0.92
CA ALA A 134 7.27 5.74 0.66
C ALA A 134 6.74 6.96 1.43
N ASN A 135 5.76 7.65 0.84
CA ASN A 135 5.16 8.81 1.47
C ASN A 135 4.09 8.33 2.48
N ASP A 136 4.17 8.85 3.68
CA ASP A 136 3.33 8.44 4.80
C ASP A 136 1.86 8.86 4.61
N PRO A 137 0.89 8.16 5.22
CA PRO A 137 -0.46 8.68 5.42
C PRO A 137 -0.42 10.06 6.10
N GLY A 138 -1.16 11.03 5.56
CA GLY A 138 -1.11 12.42 6.00
C GLY A 138 0.10 13.21 5.50
N GLY A 139 1.05 12.56 4.81
CA GLY A 139 2.23 13.21 4.24
C GLY A 139 1.91 14.11 3.04
N ARG A 140 2.87 14.95 2.66
CA ARG A 140 2.74 15.84 1.51
C ARG A 140 3.19 15.18 0.23
N ILE A 141 2.39 15.32 -0.83
CA ILE A 141 2.80 15.00 -2.21
C ILE A 141 3.49 16.25 -2.77
N PRO A 142 4.80 16.23 -3.03
CA PRO A 142 5.49 17.43 -3.52
C PRO A 142 5.00 17.85 -4.90
N LEU A 143 4.72 19.13 -5.08
CA LEU A 143 4.51 19.73 -6.39
C LEU A 143 5.79 20.45 -6.80
N TYR A 144 6.66 19.76 -7.54
CA TYR A 144 7.91 20.32 -8.03
C TYR A 144 7.70 21.35 -9.12
N ASP A 145 8.50 22.42 -9.17
CA ASP A 145 8.37 23.53 -10.14
C ASP A 145 8.42 23.09 -11.61
N PHE A 146 9.07 21.96 -11.90
CA PHE A 146 9.15 21.40 -13.26
C PHE A 146 7.97 20.45 -13.60
N VAL A 147 7.03 20.24 -12.67
CA VAL A 147 5.83 19.39 -12.86
C VAL A 147 4.62 20.30 -13.06
N ASP A 148 4.09 20.32 -14.27
CA ASP A 148 2.90 21.10 -14.65
C ASP A 148 1.60 20.28 -14.69
N SER A 149 1.73 18.95 -14.63
CA SER A 149 0.62 18.00 -14.78
C SER A 149 0.77 16.85 -13.79
N LEU A 150 0.54 17.17 -12.49
CA LEU A 150 0.55 16.20 -11.39
C LEU A 150 -0.78 15.45 -11.33
N ASP A 151 -0.72 14.12 -11.29
CA ASP A 151 -1.90 13.25 -11.34
C ASP A 151 -1.88 12.21 -10.23
N TYR A 152 -3.04 11.70 -9.88
CA TYR A 152 -3.29 10.68 -8.87
C TYR A 152 -3.71 9.37 -9.54
N GLU A 153 -3.39 8.24 -8.92
CA GLU A 153 -3.79 6.90 -9.35
C GLU A 153 -3.94 5.99 -8.12
N VAL A 154 -5.19 5.75 -7.70
CA VAL A 154 -5.45 4.77 -6.63
C VAL A 154 -5.24 3.36 -7.14
N GLU A 155 -4.45 2.57 -6.41
CA GLU A 155 -4.09 1.20 -6.77
C GLU A 155 -4.10 0.26 -5.57
N LEU A 156 -4.49 -0.99 -5.80
CA LEU A 156 -4.24 -2.06 -4.85
C LEU A 156 -2.75 -2.39 -4.85
N GLY A 157 -2.11 -2.28 -3.69
CA GLY A 157 -0.74 -2.74 -3.48
C GLY A 157 -0.74 -4.16 -2.94
N VAL A 158 -0.04 -5.07 -3.60
CA VAL A 158 0.13 -6.47 -3.21
C VAL A 158 1.52 -6.66 -2.64
N ILE A 159 1.64 -7.29 -1.47
CA ILE A 159 2.92 -7.53 -0.80
C ILE A 159 3.15 -9.03 -0.68
N LEU A 160 4.25 -9.54 -1.24
CA LEU A 160 4.61 -10.95 -1.14
C LEU A 160 5.23 -11.26 0.22
N GLY A 161 4.79 -12.35 0.84
CA GLY A 161 5.34 -12.88 2.11
C GLY A 161 6.39 -13.96 1.93
N ARG A 162 6.51 -14.51 0.72
CA ARG A 162 7.42 -15.62 0.38
C ARG A 162 8.09 -15.36 -0.94
N ASP A 163 9.28 -15.97 -1.12
CA ASP A 163 9.96 -15.98 -2.41
C ASP A 163 9.15 -16.77 -3.44
N ALA A 164 8.81 -16.14 -4.58
CA ALA A 164 8.05 -16.77 -5.65
C ALA A 164 8.94 -16.92 -6.91
N PHE A 165 9.08 -18.15 -7.39
CA PHE A 165 9.80 -18.47 -8.63
C PHE A 165 9.08 -19.58 -9.39
N CYS A 166 8.73 -19.34 -10.64
CA CYS A 166 7.95 -20.24 -11.50
C CYS A 166 6.65 -20.73 -10.81
N VAL A 167 5.95 -19.83 -10.15
CA VAL A 167 4.71 -20.12 -9.43
C VAL A 167 3.55 -20.23 -10.42
N SER A 168 2.68 -21.21 -10.23
CA SER A 168 1.45 -21.33 -11.02
C SER A 168 0.42 -20.26 -10.59
N ARG A 169 -0.53 -19.99 -11.48
CA ARG A 169 -1.64 -19.07 -11.18
C ARG A 169 -2.44 -19.52 -9.95
N GLU A 170 -2.71 -20.81 -9.86
CA GLU A 170 -3.51 -21.42 -8.79
C GLU A 170 -2.84 -21.28 -7.42
N GLU A 171 -1.51 -21.26 -7.37
CA GLU A 171 -0.72 -21.16 -6.14
C GLU A 171 -0.38 -19.71 -5.78
N ALA A 172 -0.43 -18.78 -6.74
CA ALA A 172 0.12 -17.42 -6.63
C ALA A 172 -0.38 -16.64 -5.41
N LEU A 173 -1.68 -16.70 -5.09
CA LEU A 173 -2.24 -15.99 -3.93
C LEU A 173 -1.71 -16.53 -2.60
N SER A 174 -1.22 -17.78 -2.54
CA SER A 174 -0.60 -18.33 -1.32
C SER A 174 0.74 -17.69 -0.97
N TYR A 175 1.36 -16.97 -1.90
CA TYR A 175 2.60 -16.22 -1.70
C TYR A 175 2.36 -14.79 -1.20
N VAL A 176 1.11 -14.32 -1.21
CA VAL A 176 0.75 -12.98 -0.78
C VAL A 176 0.65 -12.91 0.74
N LEU A 177 1.41 -12.00 1.37
CA LEU A 177 1.26 -11.66 2.78
C LEU A 177 -0.02 -10.88 3.01
N GLY A 178 -0.28 -9.88 2.18
CA GLY A 178 -1.40 -8.98 2.36
C GLY A 178 -1.40 -7.83 1.35
N TYR A 179 -2.29 -6.88 1.63
CA TYR A 179 -2.64 -5.80 0.72
C TYR A 179 -2.56 -4.45 1.41
N THR A 180 -2.28 -3.42 0.63
CA THR A 180 -2.26 -2.02 1.07
C THR A 180 -2.81 -1.10 -0.03
N ILE A 181 -2.96 0.18 0.24
CA ILE A 181 -3.29 1.17 -0.79
C ILE A 181 -2.01 1.84 -1.25
N ILE A 182 -1.87 2.02 -2.57
CA ILE A 182 -0.83 2.83 -3.17
C ILE A 182 -1.51 3.93 -3.98
N ASN A 183 -0.99 5.15 -3.91
CA ASN A 183 -1.30 6.20 -4.86
C ASN A 183 -0.08 6.34 -5.80
N ASP A 184 -0.21 5.82 -7.03
CA ASP A 184 0.85 5.90 -8.04
C ASP A 184 0.91 7.31 -8.66
N VAL A 185 1.32 8.29 -7.84
CA VAL A 185 1.42 9.70 -8.24
C VAL A 185 2.31 9.85 -9.46
N SER A 186 1.85 10.63 -10.44
CA SER A 186 2.43 10.73 -11.76
C SER A 186 2.68 12.17 -12.18
N ALA A 187 3.93 12.49 -12.57
CA ALA A 187 4.26 13.72 -13.28
C ALA A 187 4.05 13.49 -14.80
N ARG A 188 2.86 13.78 -15.32
CA ARG A 188 2.49 13.42 -16.70
C ARG A 188 3.36 14.07 -17.76
N ASN A 189 3.75 15.33 -17.58
CA ASN A 189 4.68 16.01 -18.49
C ASN A 189 6.06 15.33 -18.52
N VAL A 190 6.56 14.86 -17.36
CA VAL A 190 7.83 14.13 -17.29
C VAL A 190 7.68 12.72 -17.88
N GLN A 191 6.58 12.04 -17.55
CA GLN A 191 6.25 10.71 -18.09
C GLN A 191 6.20 10.71 -19.63
N ARG A 192 5.53 11.72 -20.25
CA ARG A 192 5.40 11.84 -21.70
C ARG A 192 6.70 12.21 -22.41
N ARG A 193 7.58 12.97 -21.74
CA ARG A 193 8.88 13.40 -22.31
C ARG A 193 9.82 12.23 -22.51
N HIS A 194 9.76 11.21 -21.63
CA HIS A 194 10.59 10.02 -21.68
C HIS A 194 9.74 8.86 -22.17
N GLN A 195 10.27 8.00 -23.04
CA GLN A 195 9.54 6.82 -23.53
C GLN A 195 9.21 5.84 -22.41
N GLN A 196 10.07 5.76 -21.38
CA GLN A 196 9.85 4.96 -20.18
C GLN A 196 9.23 5.82 -19.06
N TRP A 197 8.25 5.27 -18.36
CA TRP A 197 7.49 6.01 -17.32
C TRP A 197 8.28 6.22 -16.03
N TYR A 198 9.34 5.46 -15.84
CA TYR A 198 10.14 5.37 -14.62
C TYR A 198 10.39 6.74 -13.96
N ARG A 199 10.93 7.73 -14.70
CA ARG A 199 11.26 9.03 -14.10
C ARG A 199 10.03 9.81 -13.65
N GLY A 200 8.94 9.80 -14.44
CA GLY A 200 7.70 10.53 -14.10
C GLY A 200 6.94 9.93 -12.92
N LYS A 201 7.25 8.68 -12.57
CA LYS A 201 6.63 7.90 -11.51
C LYS A 201 7.51 7.79 -10.24
N SER A 202 8.82 8.08 -10.33
CA SER A 202 9.80 7.80 -9.26
C SER A 202 10.34 9.07 -8.57
N LEU A 203 9.63 10.19 -8.63
CA LEU A 203 10.02 11.37 -7.88
C LEU A 203 9.78 11.14 -6.38
N ASP A 204 10.63 11.70 -5.52
CA ASP A 204 10.47 11.57 -4.08
C ASP A 204 9.08 12.05 -3.63
N GLY A 205 8.45 11.31 -2.73
CA GLY A 205 7.09 11.58 -2.27
C GLY A 205 5.96 11.14 -3.23
N TYR A 206 6.27 10.54 -4.39
CA TYR A 206 5.29 10.13 -5.41
C TYR A 206 4.78 8.69 -5.24
N THR A 207 5.05 8.08 -4.09
CA THR A 207 4.51 6.78 -3.73
C THR A 207 3.91 6.83 -2.31
N PRO A 208 2.79 7.57 -2.13
CA PRO A 208 2.00 7.40 -0.91
C PRO A 208 1.57 5.94 -0.76
N MET A 209 1.73 5.38 0.46
CA MET A 209 1.43 3.98 0.75
C MET A 209 0.80 3.85 2.13
N GLY A 210 -0.26 3.08 2.27
CA GLY A 210 -0.88 2.82 3.56
C GLY A 210 -2.40 2.64 3.52
N PRO A 211 -3.09 2.76 4.66
CA PRO A 211 -2.55 3.11 5.97
C PRO A 211 -1.82 1.96 6.69
N CYS A 212 -2.00 0.72 6.25
CA CYS A 212 -1.45 -0.50 6.84
C CYS A 212 -1.32 -1.60 5.79
N ILE A 213 -0.71 -2.72 6.16
CA ILE A 213 -0.87 -3.99 5.46
C ILE A 213 -2.02 -4.73 6.14
N VAL A 214 -3.04 -5.09 5.37
CA VAL A 214 -4.08 -6.03 5.79
C VAL A 214 -3.68 -7.40 5.28
N THR A 215 -3.50 -8.36 6.18
CA THR A 215 -3.07 -9.73 5.79
C THR A 215 -4.12 -10.39 4.90
N ALA A 216 -3.67 -11.25 3.99
CA ALA A 216 -4.52 -11.83 2.94
C ALA A 216 -5.74 -12.59 3.49
N ASP A 217 -5.62 -13.17 4.68
CA ASP A 217 -6.72 -13.87 5.36
C ASP A 217 -7.84 -12.96 5.90
N GLU A 218 -7.58 -11.65 6.06
CA GLU A 218 -8.62 -10.68 6.42
C GLU A 218 -9.34 -10.08 5.21
N ILE A 219 -8.77 -10.25 4.01
CA ILE A 219 -9.42 -9.86 2.76
C ILE A 219 -10.18 -11.07 2.23
N GLY A 220 -11.48 -10.96 2.12
CA GLY A 220 -12.33 -12.07 1.67
C GLY A 220 -12.03 -12.48 0.23
N ASP A 221 -12.37 -11.62 -0.73
CA ASP A 221 -12.05 -11.82 -2.14
C ASP A 221 -11.31 -10.60 -2.69
N VAL A 222 -10.05 -10.78 -3.04
CA VAL A 222 -9.24 -9.70 -3.62
C VAL A 222 -9.78 -9.20 -4.96
N HIS A 223 -10.62 -9.99 -5.62
CA HIS A 223 -11.27 -9.63 -6.89
C HIS A 223 -12.62 -8.93 -6.70
N ASP A 224 -13.04 -8.63 -5.48
CA ASP A 224 -14.29 -7.91 -5.20
C ASP A 224 -14.10 -6.82 -4.14
N LEU A 225 -13.13 -5.94 -4.38
CA LEU A 225 -12.86 -4.80 -3.52
C LEU A 225 -13.24 -3.50 -4.23
N ASP A 226 -14.11 -2.70 -3.60
CA ASP A 226 -14.36 -1.34 -4.08
C ASP A 226 -13.09 -0.50 -3.98
N ILE A 227 -12.79 0.22 -5.05
CA ILE A 227 -11.62 1.11 -5.17
C ILE A 227 -12.07 2.49 -5.61
N SER A 228 -11.64 3.53 -4.90
CA SER A 228 -12.08 4.90 -5.16
C SER A 228 -10.99 5.94 -4.85
N CYS A 229 -11.03 7.07 -5.56
CA CYS A 229 -10.23 8.23 -5.26
C CYS A 229 -11.08 9.51 -5.28
N PHE A 230 -10.86 10.35 -4.28
CA PHE A 230 -11.43 11.69 -4.20
C PHE A 230 -10.31 12.73 -4.22
N VAL A 231 -10.55 13.82 -4.92
CA VAL A 231 -9.73 15.03 -4.81
C VAL A 231 -10.61 16.10 -4.19
N ASN A 232 -10.23 16.54 -2.99
CA ASN A 232 -11.11 17.32 -2.12
C ASN A 232 -12.42 16.54 -1.88
N ASP A 233 -13.57 17.12 -2.20
CA ASP A 233 -14.87 16.47 -2.07
C ASP A 233 -15.38 15.85 -3.38
N GLU A 234 -14.62 15.95 -4.49
CA GLU A 234 -15.01 15.42 -5.80
C GLU A 234 -14.52 13.98 -5.95
N LYS A 235 -15.46 13.04 -6.14
CA LYS A 235 -15.12 11.65 -6.49
C LYS A 235 -14.58 11.61 -7.92
N ARG A 236 -13.33 11.22 -8.08
CA ARG A 236 -12.61 11.17 -9.36
C ARG A 236 -12.51 9.76 -9.92
N GLN A 237 -12.21 8.79 -9.09
CA GLN A 237 -12.16 7.39 -9.49
C GLN A 237 -13.16 6.58 -8.66
N SER A 238 -13.85 5.63 -9.29
CA SER A 238 -14.77 4.71 -8.63
C SER A 238 -14.88 3.44 -9.47
N SER A 239 -14.45 2.31 -8.93
CA SER A 239 -14.41 1.03 -9.62
C SER A 239 -14.41 -0.12 -8.61
N ASN A 240 -14.13 -1.33 -9.09
CA ASN A 240 -13.97 -2.52 -8.29
C ASN A 240 -12.81 -3.35 -8.86
N THR A 241 -12.06 -4.06 -8.03
CA THR A 241 -10.91 -4.89 -8.45
C THR A 241 -11.32 -6.03 -9.40
N ALA A 242 -12.60 -6.40 -9.43
CA ALA A 242 -13.16 -7.34 -10.41
C ALA A 242 -12.94 -6.91 -11.88
N TYR A 243 -12.71 -5.62 -12.11
CA TYR A 243 -12.49 -5.07 -13.46
C TYR A 243 -11.02 -4.98 -13.88
N MET A 244 -10.11 -5.59 -13.11
CA MET A 244 -8.72 -5.74 -13.52
C MET A 244 -8.62 -6.60 -14.79
N ILE A 245 -7.78 -6.19 -15.74
CA ILE A 245 -7.49 -6.92 -16.97
C ILE A 245 -6.57 -8.11 -16.69
N THR A 246 -5.53 -7.87 -15.90
CA THR A 246 -4.59 -8.87 -15.38
C THR A 246 -4.81 -8.98 -13.88
N THR A 247 -5.22 -10.14 -13.42
CA THR A 247 -5.51 -10.39 -12.01
C THR A 247 -4.21 -10.49 -11.19
N VAL A 248 -4.33 -10.45 -9.86
CA VAL A 248 -3.17 -10.53 -8.96
C VAL A 248 -2.38 -11.82 -9.19
N GLU A 249 -3.08 -12.96 -9.26
CA GLU A 249 -2.47 -14.26 -9.50
C GLU A 249 -1.86 -14.40 -10.90
N GLU A 250 -2.47 -13.80 -11.93
CA GLU A 250 -1.89 -13.76 -13.27
C GLU A 250 -0.58 -12.97 -13.29
N ALA A 251 -0.56 -11.80 -12.63
CA ALA A 251 0.64 -10.96 -12.55
C ALA A 251 1.79 -11.68 -11.81
N ILE A 252 1.51 -12.31 -10.66
CA ILE A 252 2.51 -13.05 -9.89
C ILE A 252 3.04 -14.24 -10.71
N ALA A 253 2.15 -15.00 -11.32
CA ALA A 253 2.53 -16.17 -12.14
C ALA A 253 3.42 -15.74 -13.31
N GLU A 254 3.04 -14.72 -14.05
CA GLU A 254 3.81 -14.21 -15.19
C GLU A 254 5.17 -13.66 -14.77
N LEU A 255 5.21 -12.75 -13.78
CA LEU A 255 6.44 -12.13 -13.30
C LEU A 255 7.43 -13.14 -12.69
N SER A 256 6.91 -14.19 -12.03
CA SER A 256 7.77 -15.21 -11.42
C SER A 256 8.40 -16.18 -12.42
N GLN A 257 7.97 -16.16 -13.68
CA GLN A 257 8.58 -16.98 -14.74
C GLN A 257 9.97 -16.44 -15.10
N GLY A 258 11.00 -17.08 -14.58
CA GLY A 258 12.39 -16.73 -14.84
C GLY A 258 12.94 -15.55 -14.00
N MET A 259 12.11 -14.93 -13.16
CA MET A 259 12.51 -13.87 -12.21
C MET A 259 12.03 -14.25 -10.81
N THR A 260 12.94 -14.27 -9.82
CA THR A 260 12.53 -14.52 -8.43
C THR A 260 11.93 -13.24 -7.84
N LEU A 261 10.66 -13.29 -7.47
CA LEU A 261 10.02 -12.27 -6.65
C LEU A 261 10.30 -12.58 -5.18
N LYS A 262 11.09 -11.77 -4.51
CA LYS A 262 11.46 -11.99 -3.11
C LYS A 262 10.30 -11.68 -2.16
N ALA A 263 10.28 -12.31 -0.98
CA ALA A 263 9.45 -11.84 0.13
C ALA A 263 9.70 -10.34 0.35
N GLY A 264 8.62 -9.56 0.48
CA GLY A 264 8.68 -8.09 0.52
C GLY A 264 8.62 -7.41 -0.85
N THR A 265 8.56 -8.14 -1.98
CA THR A 265 8.22 -7.55 -3.28
C THR A 265 6.84 -6.90 -3.19
N ILE A 266 6.75 -5.65 -3.66
CA ILE A 266 5.50 -4.89 -3.73
C ILE A 266 5.08 -4.76 -5.19
N ILE A 267 3.83 -5.08 -5.48
CA ILE A 267 3.22 -4.94 -6.81
C ILE A 267 2.06 -3.95 -6.70
N ALA A 268 2.12 -2.86 -7.46
CA ALA A 268 1.04 -1.90 -7.66
C ALA A 268 0.23 -2.35 -8.89
N THR A 269 -1.06 -2.64 -8.70
CA THR A 269 -1.84 -3.43 -9.67
C THR A 269 -2.48 -2.62 -10.78
N GLY A 270 -2.18 -1.32 -10.86
CA GLY A 270 -2.81 -0.42 -11.83
C GLY A 270 -4.07 0.25 -11.29
N THR A 271 -4.44 1.34 -11.94
CA THR A 271 -5.51 2.23 -11.53
C THR A 271 -6.72 2.16 -12.46
N PRO A 272 -7.96 2.35 -11.96
CA PRO A 272 -9.14 2.48 -12.80
C PRO A 272 -9.20 3.84 -13.52
N GLY A 273 -10.15 4.02 -14.43
CA GLY A 273 -10.45 5.30 -15.08
C GLY A 273 -10.81 6.42 -14.13
N GLY A 274 -10.73 7.65 -14.62
CA GLY A 274 -10.99 8.87 -13.85
C GLY A 274 -9.73 9.59 -13.36
N VAL A 275 -8.55 9.24 -13.91
CA VAL A 275 -7.32 10.01 -13.70
C VAL A 275 -7.45 11.41 -14.31
N ALA A 276 -6.72 12.39 -13.75
CA ALA A 276 -6.86 13.80 -14.18
C ALA A 276 -6.55 14.01 -15.66
N MET A 277 -5.59 13.28 -16.20
CA MET A 277 -5.20 13.40 -17.62
C MET A 277 -6.28 12.91 -18.59
N GLY A 278 -7.17 12.03 -18.16
CA GLY A 278 -8.28 11.49 -18.96
C GLY A 278 -9.52 12.36 -18.97
N MET A 279 -9.57 13.43 -18.17
CA MET A 279 -10.70 14.35 -18.11
C MET A 279 -10.65 15.39 -19.23
N ASP A 280 -11.81 15.91 -19.62
CA ASP A 280 -11.92 17.00 -20.60
C ASP A 280 -12.67 18.19 -19.99
N PRO A 281 -11.99 19.33 -19.70
CA PRO A 281 -10.52 19.50 -19.72
C PRO A 281 -9.83 18.73 -18.57
N PRO A 282 -8.51 18.42 -18.70
CA PRO A 282 -7.74 17.74 -17.65
C PRO A 282 -7.75 18.52 -16.33
N LYS A 283 -7.94 17.80 -15.20
CA LYS A 283 -8.05 18.39 -13.86
C LYS A 283 -6.87 17.98 -12.98
N PHE A 284 -5.65 18.36 -13.36
CA PHE A 284 -4.43 18.06 -12.61
C PHE A 284 -4.45 18.61 -11.18
N LEU A 285 -3.74 17.94 -10.30
CA LEU A 285 -3.60 18.31 -8.90
C LEU A 285 -2.90 19.67 -8.73
N LYS A 286 -3.33 20.42 -7.74
CA LYS A 286 -2.81 21.74 -7.39
C LYS A 286 -2.36 21.75 -5.93
N LYS A 287 -1.50 22.68 -5.57
CA LYS A 287 -1.09 22.91 -4.20
C LYS A 287 -2.31 23.13 -3.29
N GLY A 288 -2.35 22.40 -2.19
CA GLY A 288 -3.44 22.41 -1.22
C GLY A 288 -4.54 21.37 -1.49
N ASP A 289 -4.55 20.70 -2.64
CA ASP A 289 -5.52 19.62 -2.89
C ASP A 289 -5.29 18.46 -1.92
N VAL A 290 -6.39 17.90 -1.42
CA VAL A 290 -6.43 16.71 -0.59
C VAL A 290 -6.80 15.52 -1.45
N VAL A 291 -5.94 14.53 -1.55
CA VAL A 291 -6.17 13.28 -2.29
C VAL A 291 -6.47 12.18 -1.29
N ARG A 292 -7.64 11.54 -1.43
CA ARG A 292 -8.09 10.44 -0.59
C ARG A 292 -8.34 9.20 -1.45
N CYS A 293 -7.48 8.21 -1.29
CA CYS A 293 -7.58 6.90 -1.94
C CYS A 293 -8.20 5.91 -0.96
N GLY A 294 -9.25 5.21 -1.36
CA GLY A 294 -9.95 4.23 -0.53
C GLY A 294 -10.06 2.88 -1.21
N ILE A 295 -9.85 1.80 -0.44
CA ILE A 295 -10.10 0.41 -0.89
C ILE A 295 -10.87 -0.32 0.21
N GLY A 296 -11.95 -0.99 -0.20
CA GLY A 296 -12.79 -1.80 0.67
C GLY A 296 -11.97 -2.83 1.47
N GLY A 297 -12.25 -3.00 2.75
CA GLY A 297 -11.51 -3.91 3.64
C GLY A 297 -10.15 -3.39 4.12
N ILE A 298 -9.52 -2.44 3.41
CA ILE A 298 -8.20 -1.90 3.78
C ILE A 298 -8.36 -0.58 4.55
N GLY A 299 -9.10 0.39 4.00
CA GLY A 299 -9.30 1.70 4.61
C GLY A 299 -9.06 2.84 3.64
N GLU A 300 -8.53 3.96 4.15
CA GLU A 300 -8.26 5.16 3.37
C GLU A 300 -6.80 5.64 3.56
N LEU A 301 -6.22 6.10 2.48
CA LEU A 301 -4.92 6.78 2.42
C LEU A 301 -5.16 8.22 2.00
N VAL A 302 -4.83 9.17 2.86
CA VAL A 302 -5.07 10.60 2.64
C VAL A 302 -3.75 11.35 2.60
N ASN A 303 -3.56 12.17 1.58
CA ASN A 303 -2.36 13.00 1.41
C ASN A 303 -2.74 14.40 0.92
N VAL A 304 -1.87 15.37 1.14
CA VAL A 304 -2.05 16.78 0.73
C VAL A 304 -0.96 17.18 -0.24
N VAL A 305 -1.34 17.82 -1.35
CA VAL A 305 -0.39 18.38 -2.33
C VAL A 305 0.25 19.65 -1.79
N GLY A 306 1.60 19.73 -1.78
CA GLY A 306 2.22 20.91 -1.18
C GLY A 306 3.70 21.16 -1.44
#